data_c4f83931b89457353e0ca23e9fb94ad7
#
_entry.id   c4f83931b89457353e0ca23e9fb94ad7
#
_cell.length_a   1.000
_cell.length_b   1.000
_cell.length_c   1.000
_cell.angle_alpha   90.00
_cell.angle_beta   90.00
_cell.angle_gamma   90.00
#
_symmetry.space_group_name_H-M   'P 1'
#
loop_
_entity.id
_entity.type
_entity.pdbx_description
1 polymer ?
#
loop_
_entity_poly.entity_id
_entity_poly.type
_entity_poly.pdbx_seq_one_letter_code
_entity_poly.pdbx_strand_id
1 'polypeptide(L)'
;MAKKGWVKDKGKWYYYDTNGSMKKGWVKDKEKWYYLLDNGEMVANRWLQDPKSFKWYFFRSNGEMLVSDWAKDSVGKWYYLRSNGEMAVSQMRKGRDGNNYYLGSDGAMATRGEIKWDGNWYYVKRSGVCGIIKNIVTKRNLLDLGWREKLLTDNMLLKLNAALSEYGIASKNSLRHFLAQCCVESGCGEILLEKHSSKFPSPQEYFRNRDFKEYNNVPGSPAMEGDGAKYRGAGYIQITWKDAYYKFAKYVGDDEILNRGCEYVAANYAWESAGWFWSVFKKLNSLIENEPDITVDRVTKIVNGGYTALEKRIEVYNRSCDVI
;
A
#
# COMPACT_ATOMS: atom_id res chain seq x y z
N MET A 1 -23.04 -16.52 53.40
CA MET A 1 -22.70 -15.11 53.15
C MET A 1 -23.02 -14.77 51.70
N ALA A 2 -23.64 -13.62 51.45
CA ALA A 2 -23.89 -13.17 50.09
C ALA A 2 -22.55 -12.93 49.35
N LYS A 3 -22.45 -13.39 48.10
CA LYS A 3 -21.27 -13.16 47.26
C LYS A 3 -21.16 -11.65 46.95
N LYS A 4 -19.96 -11.07 47.07
CA LYS A 4 -19.68 -9.67 46.77
C LYS A 4 -18.41 -9.55 45.91
N GLY A 5 -18.40 -8.61 44.94
CA GLY A 5 -17.27 -8.42 44.08
C GLY A 5 -17.12 -9.53 43.03
N TRP A 6 -15.90 -9.76 42.57
CA TRP A 6 -15.58 -10.77 41.57
C TRP A 6 -15.64 -12.19 42.14
N VAL A 7 -16.37 -13.06 41.47
CA VAL A 7 -16.50 -14.49 41.81
C VAL A 7 -16.22 -15.33 40.57
N LYS A 8 -15.36 -16.33 40.68
CA LYS A 8 -15.09 -17.32 39.62
C LYS A 8 -15.93 -18.57 39.87
N ASP A 9 -16.73 -18.97 38.89
CA ASP A 9 -17.51 -20.21 38.92
C ASP A 9 -17.35 -20.95 37.59
N LYS A 10 -17.03 -22.23 37.64
CA LYS A 10 -16.79 -23.10 36.46
C LYS A 10 -15.91 -22.45 35.39
N GLY A 11 -14.85 -21.76 35.83
CA GLY A 11 -13.90 -21.08 34.92
C GLY A 11 -14.34 -19.71 34.41
N LYS A 12 -15.57 -19.27 34.70
CA LYS A 12 -16.14 -17.97 34.27
C LYS A 12 -16.12 -16.97 35.43
N TRP A 13 -15.97 -15.68 35.11
CA TRP A 13 -16.00 -14.61 36.08
C TRP A 13 -17.35 -13.91 36.07
N TYR A 14 -17.87 -13.60 37.27
CA TYR A 14 -19.13 -12.90 37.55
C TYR A 14 -18.86 -11.78 38.56
N TYR A 15 -19.65 -10.74 38.55
CA TYR A 15 -19.55 -9.64 39.50
C TYR A 15 -20.88 -9.47 40.27
N TYR A 16 -20.77 -9.40 41.59
CA TYR A 16 -21.91 -9.21 42.49
C TYR A 16 -21.77 -7.88 43.20
N ASP A 17 -22.89 -7.12 43.29
CA ASP A 17 -22.91 -5.86 44.03
C ASP A 17 -22.90 -6.08 45.55
N THR A 18 -22.98 -4.97 46.32
CA THR A 18 -22.95 -5.00 47.79
C THR A 18 -24.14 -5.74 48.37
N ASN A 19 -25.24 -5.85 47.63
CA ASN A 19 -26.45 -6.57 48.06
C ASN A 19 -26.44 -8.06 47.64
N GLY A 20 -25.35 -8.51 46.98
CA GLY A 20 -25.23 -9.87 46.49
C GLY A 20 -25.98 -10.15 45.17
N SER A 21 -26.44 -9.12 44.48
CA SER A 21 -27.09 -9.25 43.17
C SER A 21 -26.05 -9.33 42.06
N MET A 22 -26.23 -10.30 41.15
CA MET A 22 -25.37 -10.47 39.99
C MET A 22 -25.54 -9.32 39.00
N LYS A 23 -24.42 -8.66 38.65
CA LYS A 23 -24.41 -7.56 37.69
C LYS A 23 -24.43 -8.04 36.26
N LYS A 24 -24.97 -7.18 35.39
CA LYS A 24 -25.01 -7.32 33.91
C LYS A 24 -24.66 -5.98 33.28
N GLY A 25 -24.15 -6.01 32.03
CA GLY A 25 -23.71 -4.80 31.36
C GLY A 25 -22.42 -4.23 31.90
N TRP A 26 -22.27 -2.94 31.81
CA TRP A 26 -21.06 -2.23 32.19
C TRP A 26 -20.86 -2.19 33.73
N VAL A 27 -19.64 -2.56 34.13
CA VAL A 27 -19.21 -2.49 35.52
C VAL A 27 -17.86 -1.80 35.59
N LYS A 28 -17.71 -0.85 36.54
CA LYS A 28 -16.44 -0.20 36.84
C LYS A 28 -15.93 -0.72 38.17
N ASP A 29 -14.74 -1.29 38.19
CA ASP A 29 -14.03 -1.73 39.40
C ASP A 29 -12.58 -1.25 39.36
N LYS A 30 -12.09 -0.62 40.45
CA LYS A 30 -10.72 -0.10 40.57
C LYS A 30 -10.27 0.70 39.31
N GLU A 31 -11.11 1.64 38.89
CA GLU A 31 -10.90 2.51 37.73
C GLU A 31 -10.82 1.78 36.37
N LYS A 32 -11.10 0.47 36.34
CA LYS A 32 -11.17 -0.34 35.09
C LYS A 32 -12.61 -0.66 34.76
N TRP A 33 -12.89 -0.70 33.44
CA TRP A 33 -14.19 -1.08 32.92
C TRP A 33 -14.21 -2.53 32.49
N TYR A 34 -15.32 -3.19 32.76
CA TYR A 34 -15.65 -4.58 32.45
C TYR A 34 -17.07 -4.64 31.86
N TYR A 35 -17.36 -5.69 31.12
CA TYR A 35 -18.72 -5.94 30.64
C TYR A 35 -19.18 -7.36 30.98
N LEU A 36 -20.36 -7.47 31.56
CA LEU A 36 -21.01 -8.72 31.92
C LEU A 36 -22.17 -8.97 30.95
N LEU A 37 -22.22 -10.15 30.37
CA LEU A 37 -23.30 -10.56 29.47
C LEU A 37 -24.64 -10.69 30.24
N ASP A 38 -25.75 -10.94 29.53
CA ASP A 38 -27.06 -11.13 30.14
C ASP A 38 -27.12 -12.33 31.11
N ASN A 39 -26.28 -13.33 30.90
CA ASN A 39 -26.09 -14.45 31.80
C ASN A 39 -25.11 -14.14 32.96
N GLY A 40 -24.63 -12.90 33.08
CA GLY A 40 -23.68 -12.44 34.10
C GLY A 40 -22.21 -12.78 33.83
N GLU A 41 -21.88 -13.50 32.76
CA GLU A 41 -20.52 -13.90 32.44
C GLU A 41 -19.68 -12.71 31.94
N MET A 42 -18.46 -12.52 32.47
CA MET A 42 -17.55 -11.47 32.09
C MET A 42 -17.02 -11.67 30.66
N VAL A 43 -17.09 -10.65 29.83
CA VAL A 43 -16.47 -10.61 28.51
C VAL A 43 -14.96 -10.52 28.66
N ALA A 44 -14.23 -11.41 27.99
CA ALA A 44 -12.77 -11.41 28.00
C ALA A 44 -12.20 -11.89 26.65
N ASN A 45 -11.04 -11.36 26.27
CA ASN A 45 -10.28 -11.68 25.05
C ASN A 45 -11.11 -11.64 23.78
N ARG A 46 -11.97 -10.65 23.64
CA ARG A 46 -12.82 -10.50 22.43
C ARG A 46 -13.35 -9.10 22.23
N TRP A 47 -13.80 -8.87 21.01
CA TRP A 47 -14.60 -7.72 20.62
C TRP A 47 -16.05 -7.86 21.11
N LEU A 48 -16.63 -6.72 21.49
CA LEU A 48 -18.04 -6.60 21.84
C LEU A 48 -18.61 -5.31 21.24
N GLN A 49 -19.76 -5.42 20.57
CA GLN A 49 -20.56 -4.25 20.26
C GLN A 49 -21.57 -4.03 21.38
N ASP A 50 -21.51 -2.88 22.01
CA ASP A 50 -22.46 -2.53 23.07
C ASP A 50 -23.87 -2.38 22.44
N PRO A 51 -24.86 -3.13 22.91
CA PRO A 51 -26.19 -3.15 22.29
C PRO A 51 -26.96 -1.83 22.42
N LYS A 52 -26.56 -0.93 23.32
CA LYS A 52 -27.20 0.37 23.51
C LYS A 52 -26.58 1.48 22.67
N SER A 53 -25.24 1.56 22.66
CA SER A 53 -24.52 2.61 21.92
C SER A 53 -24.14 2.21 20.50
N PHE A 54 -24.20 0.93 20.16
CA PHE A 54 -23.70 0.33 18.91
C PHE A 54 -22.21 0.60 18.66
N LYS A 55 -21.47 0.98 19.72
CA LYS A 55 -20.01 1.18 19.65
C LYS A 55 -19.29 -0.12 19.92
N TRP A 56 -18.13 -0.28 19.26
CA TRP A 56 -17.28 -1.44 19.45
C TRP A 56 -16.22 -1.19 20.54
N TYR A 57 -16.01 -2.21 21.37
CA TYR A 57 -15.03 -2.26 22.45
C TYR A 57 -14.25 -3.56 22.38
N PHE A 58 -13.03 -3.56 22.88
CA PHE A 58 -12.22 -4.77 23.03
C PHE A 58 -11.89 -5.02 24.49
N PHE A 59 -12.01 -6.27 24.94
CA PHE A 59 -11.70 -6.68 26.29
C PHE A 59 -10.49 -7.59 26.31
N ARG A 60 -9.52 -7.30 27.19
CA ARG A 60 -8.30 -8.09 27.38
C ARG A 60 -8.63 -9.47 27.95
N SER A 61 -7.64 -10.38 27.99
CA SER A 61 -7.82 -11.73 28.57
C SER A 61 -8.22 -11.72 30.06
N ASN A 62 -7.87 -10.66 30.78
CA ASN A 62 -8.27 -10.46 32.18
C ASN A 62 -9.65 -9.77 32.32
N GLY A 63 -10.36 -9.52 31.25
CA GLY A 63 -11.66 -8.86 31.19
C GLY A 63 -11.65 -7.34 31.23
N GLU A 64 -10.49 -6.69 31.39
CA GLU A 64 -10.40 -5.23 31.36
C GLU A 64 -10.66 -4.69 29.95
N MET A 65 -11.49 -3.64 29.85
CA MET A 65 -11.68 -2.90 28.60
C MET A 65 -10.37 -2.26 28.16
N LEU A 66 -10.00 -2.48 26.90
CA LEU A 66 -8.82 -1.87 26.30
C LEU A 66 -9.08 -0.39 26.02
N VAL A 67 -8.16 0.47 26.43
CA VAL A 67 -8.20 1.92 26.19
C VAL A 67 -6.87 2.43 25.69
N SER A 68 -6.90 3.45 24.81
CA SER A 68 -5.70 4.14 24.29
C SER A 68 -4.65 3.19 23.72
N ASP A 69 -5.08 2.09 23.07
CA ASP A 69 -4.19 1.05 22.59
C ASP A 69 -4.74 0.33 21.36
N TRP A 70 -3.89 -0.48 20.74
CA TRP A 70 -4.20 -1.23 19.52
C TRP A 70 -4.65 -2.65 19.84
N ALA A 71 -5.63 -3.14 19.08
CA ALA A 71 -6.09 -4.53 19.08
C ALA A 71 -6.11 -5.10 17.68
N LYS A 72 -5.94 -6.41 17.57
CA LYS A 72 -6.13 -7.17 16.33
C LYS A 72 -7.44 -7.96 16.37
N ASP A 73 -8.05 -8.15 15.21
CA ASP A 73 -9.09 -9.16 15.05
C ASP A 73 -8.49 -10.55 14.71
N SER A 74 -9.36 -11.53 14.53
CA SER A 74 -8.98 -12.92 14.19
C SER A 74 -8.36 -13.10 12.80
N VAL A 75 -8.57 -12.13 11.90
CA VAL A 75 -7.98 -12.14 10.53
C VAL A 75 -6.74 -11.24 10.44
N GLY A 76 -6.29 -10.67 11.56
CA GLY A 76 -5.04 -9.91 11.66
C GLY A 76 -5.14 -8.43 11.35
N LYS A 77 -6.33 -7.86 11.14
CA LYS A 77 -6.52 -6.43 10.98
C LYS A 77 -6.32 -5.70 12.31
N TRP A 78 -5.69 -4.50 12.24
CA TRP A 78 -5.48 -3.65 13.39
C TRP A 78 -6.58 -2.61 13.55
N TYR A 79 -6.93 -2.34 14.82
CA TYR A 79 -7.91 -1.34 15.25
C TYR A 79 -7.35 -0.58 16.45
N TYR A 80 -7.80 0.65 16.65
CA TYR A 80 -7.39 1.46 17.79
C TYR A 80 -8.58 1.76 18.71
N LEU A 81 -8.42 1.55 20.01
CA LEU A 81 -9.41 1.89 21.04
C LEU A 81 -9.03 3.25 21.63
N ARG A 82 -9.98 4.19 21.68
CA ARG A 82 -9.81 5.53 22.24
C ARG A 82 -9.64 5.48 23.75
N SER A 83 -9.38 6.63 24.38
CA SER A 83 -9.28 6.75 25.84
C SER A 83 -10.57 6.37 26.58
N ASN A 84 -11.72 6.50 25.92
CA ASN A 84 -13.01 6.06 26.45
C ASN A 84 -13.34 4.59 26.12
N GLY A 85 -12.43 3.86 25.49
CA GLY A 85 -12.57 2.46 25.08
C GLY A 85 -13.29 2.24 23.75
N GLU A 86 -13.90 3.25 23.13
CA GLU A 86 -14.57 3.10 21.85
C GLU A 86 -13.56 2.87 20.72
N MET A 87 -13.91 1.98 19.78
CA MET A 87 -13.15 1.80 18.54
C MET A 87 -13.12 3.09 17.73
N ALA A 88 -11.94 3.49 17.31
CA ALA A 88 -11.73 4.65 16.46
C ALA A 88 -12.13 4.34 15.02
N VAL A 89 -12.83 5.26 14.35
CA VAL A 89 -13.23 5.17 12.96
C VAL A 89 -12.96 6.48 12.23
N SER A 90 -12.71 6.40 10.92
CA SER A 90 -12.57 7.55 10.01
C SER A 90 -11.66 8.66 10.56
N GLN A 91 -10.48 8.29 11.08
CA GLN A 91 -9.54 9.27 11.66
C GLN A 91 -8.08 8.85 11.53
N MET A 92 -7.23 9.86 11.52
CA MET A 92 -5.78 9.68 11.64
C MET A 92 -5.37 9.53 13.11
N ARG A 93 -4.43 8.61 13.37
CA ARG A 93 -3.84 8.42 14.70
C ARG A 93 -2.33 8.37 14.60
N LYS A 94 -1.66 9.04 15.54
CA LYS A 94 -0.21 8.92 15.69
C LYS A 94 0.11 7.69 16.55
N GLY A 95 0.95 6.80 16.04
CA GLY A 95 1.45 5.63 16.76
C GLY A 95 2.52 6.01 17.80
N ARG A 96 2.90 5.06 18.66
CA ARG A 96 4.00 5.23 19.62
C ARG A 96 5.35 5.41 18.96
N ASP A 97 5.49 4.92 17.73
CA ASP A 97 6.66 5.07 16.86
C ASP A 97 6.76 6.43 16.16
N GLY A 98 5.80 7.33 16.43
CA GLY A 98 5.72 8.66 15.85
C GLY A 98 5.10 8.71 14.44
N ASN A 99 4.79 7.58 13.81
CA ASN A 99 4.16 7.50 12.51
C ASN A 99 2.65 7.76 12.58
N ASN A 100 2.07 8.18 11.47
CA ASN A 100 0.63 8.34 11.32
C ASN A 100 0.00 7.08 10.72
N TYR A 101 -1.19 6.74 11.22
CA TYR A 101 -2.01 5.60 10.79
C TYR A 101 -3.45 6.06 10.60
N TYR A 102 -4.11 5.58 9.57
CA TYR A 102 -5.52 5.92 9.31
C TYR A 102 -6.43 4.74 9.62
N LEU A 103 -7.47 4.99 10.40
CA LEU A 103 -8.55 4.04 10.69
C LEU A 103 -9.70 4.33 9.73
N GLY A 104 -10.12 3.34 8.95
CA GLY A 104 -11.23 3.46 7.99
C GLY A 104 -12.59 3.62 8.66
N SER A 105 -13.63 3.70 7.87
CA SER A 105 -15.01 3.78 8.36
C SER A 105 -15.45 2.51 9.12
N ASP A 106 -14.84 1.37 8.80
CA ASP A 106 -15.00 0.10 9.51
C ASP A 106 -14.12 -0.03 10.76
N GLY A 107 -13.28 0.99 11.04
CA GLY A 107 -12.32 1.02 12.14
C GLY A 107 -11.01 0.29 11.83
N ALA A 108 -10.91 -0.46 10.75
CA ALA A 108 -9.68 -1.15 10.39
C ALA A 108 -8.58 -0.15 9.97
N MET A 109 -7.35 -0.41 10.39
CA MET A 109 -6.19 0.35 9.94
C MET A 109 -5.98 0.13 8.44
N ALA A 110 -5.94 1.22 7.68
CA ALA A 110 -5.61 1.16 6.27
C ALA A 110 -4.17 0.65 6.07
N THR A 111 -3.96 -0.16 5.04
CA THR A 111 -2.67 -0.78 4.73
C THR A 111 -2.21 -0.52 3.30
N ARG A 112 -2.96 0.32 2.55
CA ARG A 112 -2.67 0.66 1.16
C ARG A 112 -3.60 1.76 0.64
N GLY A 113 -3.16 2.47 -0.41
CA GLY A 113 -3.94 3.44 -1.16
C GLY A 113 -3.67 4.88 -0.79
N GLU A 114 -4.48 5.77 -1.33
CA GLU A 114 -4.42 7.20 -1.07
C GLU A 114 -5.63 7.62 -0.23
N ILE A 115 -5.39 8.42 0.79
CA ILE A 115 -6.42 8.87 1.73
C ILE A 115 -6.40 10.38 1.82
N LYS A 116 -7.59 11.00 1.72
CA LYS A 116 -7.75 12.44 2.01
C LYS A 116 -8.16 12.61 3.47
N TRP A 117 -7.35 13.37 4.23
CA TRP A 117 -7.60 13.67 5.63
C TRP A 117 -7.18 15.11 5.94
N ASP A 118 -8.05 15.85 6.60
CA ASP A 118 -7.79 17.26 7.02
C ASP A 118 -7.18 18.12 5.89
N GLY A 119 -7.82 18.07 4.71
CA GLY A 119 -7.41 18.84 3.53
C GLY A 119 -6.20 18.29 2.76
N ASN A 120 -5.42 17.38 3.34
CA ASN A 120 -4.22 16.80 2.73
C ASN A 120 -4.47 15.42 2.17
N TRP A 121 -3.68 15.05 1.16
CA TRP A 121 -3.61 13.69 0.67
C TRP A 121 -2.44 12.93 1.30
N TYR A 122 -2.66 11.66 1.61
CA TYR A 122 -1.67 10.75 2.19
C TYR A 122 -1.59 9.47 1.38
N TYR A 123 -0.36 8.99 1.12
CA TYR A 123 -0.16 7.60 0.71
C TYR A 123 -0.10 6.70 1.95
N VAL A 124 -0.52 5.45 1.80
CA VAL A 124 -0.52 4.47 2.89
C VAL A 124 0.36 3.29 2.50
N LYS A 125 1.44 3.08 3.26
CA LYS A 125 2.30 1.90 3.11
C LYS A 125 1.59 0.63 3.62
N ARG A 126 2.05 -0.53 3.17
CA ARG A 126 1.57 -1.83 3.66
C ARG A 126 1.64 -1.97 5.19
N SER A 127 2.64 -1.37 5.81
CA SER A 127 2.77 -1.32 7.28
C SER A 127 1.66 -0.51 7.97
N GLY A 128 0.81 0.17 7.21
CA GLY A 128 -0.19 1.11 7.70
C GLY A 128 0.33 2.53 7.88
N VAL A 129 1.64 2.76 7.76
CA VAL A 129 2.22 4.09 7.91
C VAL A 129 1.74 5.01 6.78
N CYS A 130 1.17 6.15 7.17
CA CYS A 130 0.72 7.20 6.27
C CYS A 130 1.77 8.29 6.12
N GLY A 131 2.12 8.63 4.87
CA GLY A 131 2.97 9.77 4.54
C GLY A 131 2.22 10.79 3.70
N ILE A 132 2.56 12.07 3.85
CA ILE A 132 1.94 13.16 3.07
C ILE A 132 2.35 13.03 1.60
N ILE A 133 1.37 13.13 0.69
CA ILE A 133 1.62 13.25 -0.75
C ILE A 133 1.99 14.70 -1.05
N LYS A 134 3.24 14.90 -1.48
CA LYS A 134 3.74 16.20 -1.92
C LYS A 134 3.35 16.43 -3.38
N ASN A 135 2.99 17.65 -3.73
CA ASN A 135 2.76 18.04 -5.12
C ASN A 135 4.11 18.32 -5.81
N ILE A 136 4.83 17.26 -6.18
CA ILE A 136 6.19 17.30 -6.75
C ILE A 136 6.13 17.62 -8.24
N VAL A 137 5.16 17.03 -8.95
CA VAL A 137 4.94 17.18 -10.40
C VAL A 137 3.54 17.72 -10.63
N THR A 138 3.42 18.74 -11.45
CA THR A 138 2.16 19.36 -11.86
C THR A 138 1.72 18.85 -13.25
N LYS A 139 0.46 19.08 -13.60
CA LYS A 139 -0.06 18.84 -14.95
C LYS A 139 0.77 19.60 -15.99
N ARG A 140 1.17 20.84 -15.69
CA ARG A 140 1.96 21.68 -16.58
C ARG A 140 3.33 21.06 -16.87
N ASN A 141 4.06 20.59 -15.84
CA ASN A 141 5.33 19.93 -16.07
C ASN A 141 5.21 18.76 -17.05
N LEU A 142 4.18 17.90 -16.92
CA LEU A 142 3.99 16.76 -17.81
C LEU A 142 3.62 17.17 -19.24
N LEU A 143 2.80 18.21 -19.41
CA LEU A 143 2.50 18.77 -20.75
C LEU A 143 3.77 19.25 -21.46
N ASP A 144 4.61 19.97 -20.74
CA ASP A 144 5.89 20.49 -21.26
C ASP A 144 6.88 19.37 -21.60
N LEU A 145 6.76 18.20 -20.92
CA LEU A 145 7.51 16.99 -21.27
C LEU A 145 6.91 16.18 -22.43
N GLY A 146 5.78 16.61 -23.00
CA GLY A 146 5.15 15.97 -24.15
C GLY A 146 4.10 14.91 -23.80
N TRP A 147 3.62 14.88 -22.58
CA TRP A 147 2.48 14.04 -22.19
C TRP A 147 1.19 14.61 -22.78
N ARG A 148 0.28 13.73 -23.22
CA ARG A 148 -1.00 14.17 -23.78
C ARG A 148 -2.00 14.59 -22.71
N GLU A 149 -2.60 15.76 -22.87
CA GLU A 149 -3.53 16.33 -21.91
C GLU A 149 -4.66 15.38 -21.49
N LYS A 150 -5.23 14.63 -22.44
CA LYS A 150 -6.33 13.68 -22.18
C LYS A 150 -5.98 12.57 -21.19
N LEU A 151 -4.69 12.28 -20.96
CA LEU A 151 -4.21 11.27 -20.02
C LEU A 151 -3.92 11.84 -18.64
N LEU A 152 -3.82 13.17 -18.50
CA LEU A 152 -3.43 13.86 -17.30
C LEU A 152 -4.63 14.19 -16.41
N THR A 153 -5.28 13.15 -15.88
CA THR A 153 -6.38 13.30 -14.91
C THR A 153 -5.85 13.60 -13.51
N ASP A 154 -6.67 14.22 -12.65
CA ASP A 154 -6.32 14.48 -11.26
C ASP A 154 -5.92 13.19 -10.51
N ASN A 155 -6.61 12.07 -10.79
CA ASN A 155 -6.29 10.78 -10.20
C ASN A 155 -4.91 10.25 -10.67
N MET A 156 -4.57 10.42 -11.95
CA MET A 156 -3.26 10.05 -12.48
C MET A 156 -2.15 10.86 -11.81
N LEU A 157 -2.34 12.19 -11.67
CA LEU A 157 -1.39 13.09 -11.01
C LEU A 157 -1.25 12.77 -9.52
N LEU A 158 -2.37 12.48 -8.84
CA LEU A 158 -2.36 12.06 -7.44
C LEU A 158 -1.50 10.78 -7.27
N LYS A 159 -1.73 9.77 -8.09
CA LYS A 159 -0.97 8.51 -8.04
C LYS A 159 0.51 8.68 -8.39
N LEU A 160 0.84 9.51 -9.37
CA LEU A 160 2.24 9.88 -9.65
C LEU A 160 2.90 10.51 -8.42
N ASN A 161 2.30 11.57 -7.88
CA ASN A 161 2.86 12.28 -6.74
C ASN A 161 2.89 11.41 -5.46
N ALA A 162 1.95 10.48 -5.31
CA ALA A 162 1.98 9.46 -4.26
C ALA A 162 3.21 8.56 -4.39
N ALA A 163 3.45 8.00 -5.59
CA ALA A 163 4.64 7.17 -5.86
C ALA A 163 5.94 7.96 -5.65
N LEU A 164 6.03 9.18 -6.18
CA LEU A 164 7.21 10.05 -6.00
C LEU A 164 7.48 10.31 -4.51
N SER A 165 6.44 10.61 -3.74
CA SER A 165 6.54 10.88 -2.30
C SER A 165 6.92 9.63 -1.50
N GLU A 166 6.29 8.49 -1.80
CA GLU A 166 6.53 7.22 -1.10
C GLU A 166 7.94 6.69 -1.34
N TYR A 167 8.41 6.76 -2.59
CA TYR A 167 9.70 6.21 -3.00
C TYR A 167 10.85 7.22 -2.96
N GLY A 168 10.58 8.45 -2.49
CA GLY A 168 11.60 9.47 -2.28
C GLY A 168 12.22 10.01 -3.58
N ILE A 169 11.48 9.98 -4.71
CA ILE A 169 11.94 10.51 -6.00
C ILE A 169 11.66 12.02 -6.02
N ALA A 170 12.51 12.81 -5.38
CA ALA A 170 12.26 14.24 -5.15
C ALA A 170 13.42 15.16 -5.54
N SER A 171 14.65 14.66 -5.65
CA SER A 171 15.76 15.47 -6.17
C SER A 171 15.54 15.76 -7.65
N LYS A 172 15.88 16.97 -8.08
CA LYS A 172 15.68 17.40 -9.48
C LYS A 172 16.27 16.40 -10.47
N ASN A 173 17.51 15.94 -10.19
CA ASN A 173 18.20 15.04 -11.10
C ASN A 173 17.50 13.66 -11.18
N SER A 174 17.17 13.05 -10.03
CA SER A 174 16.44 11.77 -10.02
C SER A 174 15.07 11.89 -10.71
N LEU A 175 14.34 12.98 -10.44
CA LEU A 175 13.03 13.23 -11.03
C LEU A 175 13.09 13.37 -12.57
N ARG A 176 14.07 14.13 -13.08
CA ARG A 176 14.31 14.32 -14.52
C ARG A 176 14.58 12.98 -15.21
N HIS A 177 15.50 12.19 -14.69
CA HIS A 177 15.78 10.86 -15.19
C HIS A 177 14.56 9.94 -15.12
N PHE A 178 13.87 9.89 -13.98
CA PHE A 178 12.68 9.05 -13.78
C PHE A 178 11.58 9.36 -14.81
N LEU A 179 11.22 10.64 -14.95
CA LEU A 179 10.17 11.04 -15.90
C LEU A 179 10.57 10.81 -17.35
N ALA A 180 11.85 11.02 -17.70
CA ALA A 180 12.33 10.72 -19.05
C ALA A 180 12.23 9.23 -19.37
N GLN A 181 12.63 8.35 -18.47
CA GLN A 181 12.51 6.91 -18.67
C GLN A 181 11.03 6.49 -18.75
N CYS A 182 10.19 6.90 -17.82
CA CYS A 182 8.76 6.56 -17.82
C CYS A 182 8.03 7.07 -19.06
N CYS A 183 8.35 8.28 -19.55
CA CYS A 183 7.76 8.83 -20.76
C CYS A 183 8.08 7.94 -21.97
N VAL A 184 9.33 7.52 -22.13
CA VAL A 184 9.73 6.73 -23.30
C VAL A 184 9.20 5.29 -23.19
N GLU A 185 9.28 4.64 -22.03
CA GLU A 185 8.79 3.28 -21.83
C GLU A 185 7.28 3.15 -22.08
N SER A 186 6.51 4.14 -21.67
CA SER A 186 5.04 4.12 -21.77
C SER A 186 4.49 4.93 -22.96
N GLY A 187 5.34 5.50 -23.82
CA GLY A 187 4.88 6.46 -24.81
C GLY A 187 4.17 7.66 -24.19
N CYS A 188 4.76 8.24 -23.13
CA CYS A 188 4.17 9.29 -22.30
C CYS A 188 2.76 8.92 -21.77
N GLY A 189 2.62 7.68 -21.32
CA GLY A 189 1.41 7.15 -20.67
C GLY A 189 0.36 6.54 -21.60
N GLU A 190 0.61 6.47 -22.89
CA GLU A 190 -0.33 5.84 -23.84
C GLU A 190 -0.32 4.32 -23.79
N ILE A 191 0.79 3.72 -23.33
CA ILE A 191 1.03 2.28 -23.36
C ILE A 191 1.41 1.82 -21.96
N LEU A 192 0.43 1.39 -21.19
CA LEU A 192 0.65 0.78 -19.86
C LEU A 192 0.80 -0.74 -19.91
N LEU A 193 0.59 -1.34 -21.08
CA LEU A 193 0.80 -2.78 -21.34
C LEU A 193 1.59 -2.93 -22.63
N GLU A 194 2.66 -3.73 -22.58
CA GLU A 194 3.43 -4.09 -23.77
C GLU A 194 2.50 -4.72 -24.82
N LYS A 195 2.47 -4.12 -26.00
CA LYS A 195 1.62 -4.57 -27.11
C LYS A 195 2.29 -5.71 -27.86
N HIS A 196 1.51 -6.66 -28.33
CA HIS A 196 1.95 -7.66 -29.29
C HIS A 196 1.81 -7.11 -30.72
N SER A 197 2.58 -7.66 -31.64
CA SER A 197 2.45 -7.32 -33.07
C SER A 197 1.13 -7.85 -33.63
N SER A 198 0.44 -7.05 -34.44
CA SER A 198 -0.80 -7.43 -35.11
C SER A 198 -0.65 -8.61 -36.10
N LYS A 199 0.59 -9.03 -36.38
CA LYS A 199 0.89 -10.26 -37.15
C LYS A 199 0.59 -11.54 -36.35
N PHE A 200 0.41 -11.47 -35.07
CA PHE A 200 0.09 -12.61 -34.17
C PHE A 200 -1.35 -12.47 -33.66
N PRO A 201 -2.12 -13.56 -33.59
CA PRO A 201 -3.52 -13.51 -33.21
C PRO A 201 -3.72 -13.23 -31.70
N SER A 202 -2.69 -13.45 -30.88
CA SER A 202 -2.77 -13.26 -29.43
C SER A 202 -1.43 -12.86 -28.79
N PRO A 203 -1.46 -12.23 -27.58
CA PRO A 203 -0.26 -12.01 -26.80
C PRO A 203 0.47 -13.32 -26.47
N GLN A 204 -0.26 -14.39 -26.17
CA GLN A 204 0.30 -15.69 -25.83
C GLN A 204 1.21 -16.23 -26.93
N GLU A 205 0.77 -16.13 -28.18
CA GLU A 205 1.54 -16.59 -29.31
C GLU A 205 2.75 -15.70 -29.61
N TYR A 206 2.58 -14.38 -29.51
CA TYR A 206 3.66 -13.41 -29.71
C TYR A 206 4.78 -13.54 -28.68
N PHE A 207 4.45 -13.72 -27.40
CA PHE A 207 5.42 -13.78 -26.30
C PHE A 207 5.85 -15.21 -25.94
N ARG A 208 5.43 -16.24 -26.68
CA ARG A 208 5.74 -17.65 -26.41
C ARG A 208 7.23 -17.95 -26.24
N ASN A 209 8.09 -17.24 -26.98
CA ASN A 209 9.54 -17.38 -26.87
C ASN A 209 10.11 -16.88 -25.52
N ARG A 210 9.31 -16.25 -24.69
CA ARG A 210 9.67 -15.77 -23.36
C ARG A 210 9.23 -16.75 -22.26
N ASP A 211 8.34 -17.71 -22.52
CA ASP A 211 7.67 -18.53 -21.52
C ASP A 211 8.66 -19.23 -20.57
N PHE A 212 9.65 -19.92 -21.11
CA PHE A 212 10.60 -20.72 -20.36
C PHE A 212 11.95 -20.03 -20.12
N LYS A 213 12.01 -18.70 -20.18
CA LYS A 213 13.24 -17.97 -19.87
C LYS A 213 13.54 -18.04 -18.37
N GLU A 214 14.83 -17.98 -18.02
CA GLU A 214 15.31 -18.05 -16.62
C GLU A 214 14.66 -17.03 -15.69
N TYR A 215 14.37 -15.84 -16.22
CA TYR A 215 13.69 -14.74 -15.49
C TYR A 215 12.22 -15.06 -15.13
N ASN A 216 11.66 -16.14 -15.64
CA ASN A 216 10.33 -16.64 -15.26
C ASN A 216 10.39 -17.77 -14.22
N ASN A 217 11.59 -18.17 -13.78
CA ASN A 217 11.76 -19.07 -12.64
C ASN A 217 11.80 -18.29 -11.34
N VAL A 218 10.85 -18.56 -10.45
CA VAL A 218 10.80 -17.94 -9.11
C VAL A 218 10.56 -19.02 -8.04
N PRO A 219 10.94 -18.79 -6.79
CA PRO A 219 10.74 -19.76 -5.71
C PRO A 219 9.31 -20.25 -5.62
N GLY A 220 9.10 -21.55 -5.70
CA GLY A 220 7.78 -22.19 -5.63
C GLY A 220 6.92 -22.08 -6.90
N SER A 221 7.42 -21.44 -7.98
CA SER A 221 6.68 -21.29 -9.23
C SER A 221 7.65 -21.25 -10.43
N PRO A 222 8.03 -22.39 -10.97
CA PRO A 222 8.92 -22.48 -12.14
C PRO A 222 8.30 -21.80 -13.37
N ALA A 223 9.13 -21.53 -14.38
CA ALA A 223 8.68 -21.01 -15.66
C ALA A 223 7.72 -21.99 -16.34
N MET A 224 6.66 -21.48 -16.92
CA MET A 224 5.62 -22.26 -17.57
C MET A 224 5.08 -21.60 -18.82
N GLU A 225 4.32 -22.35 -19.61
CA GLU A 225 3.62 -21.86 -20.78
C GLU A 225 2.68 -20.69 -20.42
N GLY A 226 2.73 -19.63 -21.19
CA GLY A 226 1.95 -18.39 -20.96
C GLY A 226 2.63 -17.34 -20.09
N ASP A 227 3.73 -17.67 -19.38
CA ASP A 227 4.43 -16.71 -18.52
C ASP A 227 4.96 -15.50 -19.30
N GLY A 228 5.41 -15.67 -20.54
CA GLY A 228 5.87 -14.59 -21.39
C GLY A 228 4.81 -13.53 -21.65
N ALA A 229 3.58 -13.95 -21.90
CA ALA A 229 2.44 -13.05 -22.08
C ALA A 229 1.93 -12.47 -20.76
N LYS A 230 1.85 -13.30 -19.71
CA LYS A 230 1.34 -12.93 -18.41
C LYS A 230 2.20 -11.88 -17.71
N TYR A 231 3.53 -11.97 -17.86
CA TYR A 231 4.49 -11.09 -17.23
C TYR A 231 5.24 -10.20 -18.22
N ARG A 232 4.57 -9.85 -19.35
CA ARG A 232 5.06 -8.82 -20.29
C ARG A 232 5.09 -7.46 -19.64
N GLY A 233 5.70 -6.48 -20.30
CA GLY A 233 5.85 -5.13 -19.77
C GLY A 233 4.55 -4.50 -19.30
N ALA A 234 4.54 -3.93 -18.09
CA ALA A 234 3.38 -3.26 -17.50
C ALA A 234 3.77 -2.03 -16.66
N GLY A 235 2.86 -1.06 -16.61
CA GLY A 235 3.03 0.19 -15.88
C GLY A 235 3.89 1.21 -16.62
N TYR A 236 4.14 2.36 -16.00
CA TYR A 236 4.85 3.47 -16.67
C TYR A 236 6.32 3.20 -16.95
N ILE A 237 6.97 2.27 -16.24
CA ILE A 237 8.36 1.87 -16.47
C ILE A 237 8.48 0.49 -17.11
N GLN A 238 7.35 -0.14 -17.45
CA GLN A 238 7.27 -1.43 -18.12
C GLN A 238 8.03 -2.54 -17.40
N ILE A 239 7.70 -2.78 -16.09
CA ILE A 239 8.28 -3.94 -15.40
C ILE A 239 7.95 -5.21 -16.17
N THR A 240 8.95 -6.08 -16.36
CA THR A 240 8.84 -7.26 -17.22
C THR A 240 9.47 -8.46 -16.49
N TRP A 241 9.04 -9.66 -16.84
CA TRP A 241 9.45 -10.96 -16.29
C TRP A 241 8.85 -11.31 -14.93
N LYS A 242 8.53 -12.57 -14.76
CA LYS A 242 7.93 -13.12 -13.53
C LYS A 242 8.76 -12.82 -12.28
N ASP A 243 10.09 -12.79 -12.37
CA ASP A 243 10.98 -12.44 -11.26
C ASP A 243 10.73 -11.02 -10.72
N ALA A 244 10.59 -10.03 -11.61
CA ALA A 244 10.28 -8.66 -11.20
C ALA A 244 8.87 -8.58 -10.58
N TYR A 245 7.88 -9.25 -11.18
CA TYR A 245 6.52 -9.33 -10.63
C TYR A 245 6.49 -10.01 -9.26
N TYR A 246 7.24 -11.10 -9.09
CA TYR A 246 7.38 -11.81 -7.82
C TYR A 246 7.96 -10.92 -6.72
N LYS A 247 9.08 -10.26 -7.00
CA LYS A 247 9.73 -9.34 -6.06
C LYS A 247 8.83 -8.16 -5.71
N PHE A 248 8.13 -7.60 -6.70
CA PHE A 248 7.17 -6.53 -6.49
C PHE A 248 5.97 -7.01 -5.66
N ALA A 249 5.37 -8.16 -5.98
CA ALA A 249 4.28 -8.76 -5.21
C ALA A 249 4.66 -8.97 -3.75
N LYS A 250 5.86 -9.49 -3.50
CA LYS A 250 6.38 -9.68 -2.11
C LYS A 250 6.62 -8.35 -1.40
N TYR A 251 7.08 -7.32 -2.11
CA TYR A 251 7.30 -6.00 -1.54
C TYR A 251 5.99 -5.34 -1.12
N VAL A 252 5.01 -5.29 -2.02
CA VAL A 252 3.69 -4.67 -1.73
C VAL A 252 2.74 -5.61 -0.98
N GLY A 253 3.06 -6.92 -0.98
CA GLY A 253 2.28 -7.98 -0.32
C GLY A 253 0.92 -8.23 -0.92
N ASP A 254 0.88 -8.27 -2.24
CA ASP A 254 -0.31 -8.58 -3.01
C ASP A 254 -0.01 -9.71 -3.99
N ASP A 255 -0.43 -10.92 -3.65
CA ASP A 255 -0.19 -12.11 -4.47
C ASP A 255 -1.03 -12.11 -5.77
N GLU A 256 -2.07 -11.24 -5.87
CA GLU A 256 -2.83 -11.05 -7.12
C GLU A 256 -1.96 -10.51 -8.26
N ILE A 257 -0.84 -9.85 -7.96
CA ILE A 257 0.16 -9.45 -8.95
C ILE A 257 0.69 -10.66 -9.71
N LEU A 258 0.95 -11.78 -9.03
CA LEU A 258 1.38 -13.02 -9.67
C LEU A 258 0.20 -13.80 -10.29
N ASN A 259 -0.95 -13.79 -9.64
CA ASN A 259 -2.13 -14.50 -10.12
C ASN A 259 -2.67 -13.91 -11.43
N ARG A 260 -2.67 -12.58 -11.56
CA ARG A 260 -3.30 -11.85 -12.67
C ARG A 260 -2.32 -11.16 -13.62
N GLY A 261 -1.05 -11.00 -13.23
CA GLY A 261 0.05 -10.53 -14.08
C GLY A 261 -0.06 -9.07 -14.51
N CYS A 262 0.35 -8.83 -15.76
CA CYS A 262 0.55 -7.49 -16.33
C CYS A 262 -0.70 -6.61 -16.34
N GLU A 263 -1.87 -7.15 -16.62
CA GLU A 263 -3.12 -6.39 -16.66
C GLU A 263 -3.50 -5.85 -15.28
N TYR A 264 -3.27 -6.67 -14.25
CA TYR A 264 -3.51 -6.26 -12.87
C TYR A 264 -2.53 -5.15 -12.42
N VAL A 265 -1.25 -5.27 -12.77
CA VAL A 265 -0.24 -4.25 -12.46
C VAL A 265 -0.55 -2.94 -13.21
N ALA A 266 -0.87 -3.00 -14.50
CA ALA A 266 -1.20 -1.81 -15.27
C ALA A 266 -2.43 -1.06 -14.72
N ALA A 267 -3.45 -1.81 -14.27
CA ALA A 267 -4.68 -1.22 -13.75
C ALA A 267 -4.53 -0.65 -12.33
N ASN A 268 -3.76 -1.32 -11.45
CA ASN A 268 -3.76 -1.03 -10.02
C ASN A 268 -2.44 -0.44 -9.49
N TYR A 269 -1.32 -0.63 -10.20
CA TYR A 269 0.03 -0.35 -9.71
C TYR A 269 0.92 0.39 -10.72
N ALA A 270 0.35 1.03 -11.72
CA ALA A 270 1.12 1.58 -12.83
C ALA A 270 2.26 2.52 -12.40
N TRP A 271 2.01 3.45 -11.46
CA TRP A 271 3.03 4.34 -10.90
C TRP A 271 3.79 3.73 -9.73
N GLU A 272 3.10 2.95 -8.90
CA GLU A 272 3.73 2.32 -7.73
C GLU A 272 4.81 1.31 -8.17
N SER A 273 4.54 0.52 -9.22
CA SER A 273 5.53 -0.38 -9.81
C SER A 273 6.75 0.37 -10.38
N ALA A 274 6.52 1.56 -10.97
CA ALA A 274 7.60 2.39 -11.47
C ALA A 274 8.48 2.95 -10.34
N GLY A 275 7.87 3.48 -9.28
CA GLY A 275 8.59 3.98 -8.11
C GLY A 275 9.38 2.88 -7.39
N TRP A 276 8.76 1.70 -7.20
CA TRP A 276 9.43 0.53 -6.64
C TRP A 276 10.63 0.08 -7.49
N PHE A 277 10.42 -0.06 -8.80
CA PHE A 277 11.49 -0.46 -9.73
C PHE A 277 12.68 0.49 -9.65
N TRP A 278 12.40 1.80 -9.63
CA TRP A 278 13.41 2.85 -9.57
C TRP A 278 14.20 2.85 -8.26
N SER A 279 13.48 2.95 -7.14
CA SER A 279 14.12 3.23 -5.85
C SER A 279 14.53 1.97 -5.08
N VAL A 280 13.77 0.87 -5.23
CA VAL A 280 13.99 -0.36 -4.46
C VAL A 280 14.72 -1.42 -5.29
N PHE A 281 14.21 -1.73 -6.48
CA PHE A 281 14.75 -2.82 -7.30
C PHE A 281 16.08 -2.44 -7.97
N LYS A 282 16.14 -1.28 -8.60
CA LYS A 282 17.36 -0.79 -9.30
C LYS A 282 18.19 0.18 -8.47
N LYS A 283 17.66 0.68 -7.34
CA LYS A 283 18.35 1.63 -6.42
C LYS A 283 18.85 2.90 -7.11
N LEU A 284 18.13 3.35 -8.15
CA LEU A 284 18.56 4.48 -8.98
C LEU A 284 18.57 5.81 -8.24
N ASN A 285 17.67 6.03 -7.26
CA ASN A 285 17.76 7.24 -6.43
C ASN A 285 19.13 7.38 -5.76
N SER A 286 19.55 6.35 -5.02
CA SER A 286 20.84 6.38 -4.33
C SER A 286 22.02 6.49 -5.30
N LEU A 287 21.95 5.83 -6.45
CA LEU A 287 22.98 5.92 -7.47
C LEU A 287 23.11 7.35 -8.01
N ILE A 288 21.98 8.00 -8.36
CA ILE A 288 21.97 9.36 -8.92
C ILE A 288 22.40 10.40 -7.88
N GLU A 289 22.03 10.20 -6.61
CA GLU A 289 22.48 11.08 -5.51
C GLU A 289 23.98 10.98 -5.25
N ASN A 290 24.57 9.78 -5.38
CA ASN A 290 26.01 9.56 -5.21
C ASN A 290 26.80 9.95 -6.46
N GLU A 291 26.18 10.01 -7.63
CA GLU A 291 26.80 10.35 -8.90
C GLU A 291 25.98 11.45 -9.60
N PRO A 292 26.09 12.72 -9.19
CA PRO A 292 25.29 13.82 -9.72
C PRO A 292 25.42 14.03 -11.24
N ASP A 293 26.57 13.66 -11.80
CA ASP A 293 26.89 13.78 -13.24
C ASP A 293 26.54 12.52 -14.04
N ILE A 294 25.77 11.59 -13.45
CA ILE A 294 25.36 10.37 -14.15
C ILE A 294 24.63 10.70 -15.47
N THR A 295 25.02 10.03 -16.54
CA THR A 295 24.51 10.31 -17.86
C THR A 295 23.19 9.56 -18.16
N VAL A 296 22.40 10.08 -19.10
CA VAL A 296 21.14 9.47 -19.51
C VAL A 296 21.34 8.07 -20.10
N ASP A 297 22.41 7.85 -20.84
CA ASP A 297 22.75 6.55 -21.43
C ASP A 297 23.03 5.50 -20.34
N ARG A 298 23.77 5.86 -19.28
CA ARG A 298 24.03 4.96 -18.17
C ARG A 298 22.74 4.58 -17.43
N VAL A 299 21.87 5.56 -17.13
CA VAL A 299 20.56 5.30 -16.53
C VAL A 299 19.71 4.44 -17.45
N THR A 300 19.68 4.73 -18.74
CA THR A 300 18.96 3.94 -19.75
C THR A 300 19.42 2.48 -19.78
N LYS A 301 20.72 2.24 -19.74
CA LYS A 301 21.29 0.88 -19.70
C LYS A 301 20.85 0.11 -18.46
N ILE A 302 20.74 0.77 -17.31
CA ILE A 302 20.28 0.14 -16.06
C ILE A 302 18.77 -0.18 -16.12
N VAL A 303 17.97 0.72 -16.69
CA VAL A 303 16.50 0.56 -16.81
C VAL A 303 16.14 -0.48 -17.85
N ASN A 304 16.66 -0.33 -19.07
CA ASN A 304 16.24 -1.07 -20.26
C ASN A 304 17.13 -2.29 -20.57
N GLY A 305 18.32 -2.40 -19.95
CA GLY A 305 19.33 -3.42 -20.27
C GLY A 305 20.14 -3.14 -21.52
N GLY A 306 19.78 -2.09 -22.29
CA GLY A 306 20.43 -1.65 -23.51
C GLY A 306 20.24 -0.15 -23.74
N TYR A 307 20.33 0.29 -24.99
CA TYR A 307 20.23 1.69 -25.38
C TYR A 307 19.02 1.98 -26.28
N THR A 308 17.97 1.18 -26.18
CA THR A 308 16.75 1.35 -26.99
C THR A 308 16.16 2.74 -26.78
N ALA A 309 15.90 3.46 -27.88
CA ALA A 309 15.35 4.81 -27.88
C ALA A 309 16.14 5.84 -27.04
N LEU A 310 17.47 5.70 -26.95
CA LEU A 310 18.34 6.57 -26.16
C LEU A 310 18.18 8.06 -26.53
N GLU A 311 18.17 8.39 -27.83
CA GLU A 311 18.03 9.77 -28.30
C GLU A 311 16.75 10.42 -27.77
N LYS A 312 15.63 9.68 -27.79
CA LYS A 312 14.35 10.16 -27.26
C LYS A 312 14.39 10.36 -25.75
N ARG A 313 15.11 9.51 -25.00
CA ARG A 313 15.28 9.67 -23.56
C ARG A 313 16.13 10.90 -23.24
N ILE A 314 17.18 11.16 -24.02
CA ILE A 314 18.01 12.38 -23.90
C ILE A 314 17.14 13.61 -24.22
N GLU A 315 16.34 13.58 -25.25
CA GLU A 315 15.45 14.69 -25.63
C GLU A 315 14.47 15.03 -24.47
N VAL A 316 13.78 14.02 -23.91
CA VAL A 316 12.85 14.23 -22.79
C VAL A 316 13.58 14.70 -21.54
N TYR A 317 14.76 14.14 -21.23
CA TYR A 317 15.60 14.58 -20.13
C TYR A 317 15.99 16.05 -20.27
N ASN A 318 16.48 16.47 -21.43
CA ASN A 318 16.85 17.87 -21.70
C ASN A 318 15.67 18.81 -21.53
N ARG A 319 14.51 18.46 -22.07
CA ARG A 319 13.27 19.25 -21.82
C ARG A 319 12.93 19.33 -20.36
N SER A 320 13.18 18.28 -19.57
CA SER A 320 12.92 18.30 -18.13
C SER A 320 13.83 19.25 -17.37
N CYS A 321 15.01 19.59 -17.91
CA CYS A 321 15.91 20.56 -17.29
C CYS A 321 15.33 21.98 -17.26
N ASP A 322 14.44 22.30 -18.20
CA ASP A 322 13.81 23.63 -18.29
C ASP A 322 12.54 23.75 -17.45
N VAL A 323 11.91 22.63 -17.06
CA VAL A 323 10.57 22.64 -16.46
C VAL A 323 10.53 22.02 -15.04
N ILE A 324 11.60 21.36 -14.59
CA ILE A 324 11.81 20.73 -13.29
C ILE A 324 13.14 21.25 -12.70
#